data_2ef76652d359c13a9810b4bb2a2bb026
#
_entry.id   2ef76652d359c13a9810b4bb2a2bb026
#
_cell.length_a   1.000
_cell.length_b   1.000
_cell.length_c   1.000
_cell.angle_alpha   90.00
_cell.angle_beta   90.00
_cell.angle_gamma   90.00
#
_symmetry.space_group_name_H-M   'P 1'
#
loop_
_entity.id
_entity.type
_entity.pdbx_description
1 polymer ?
#
loop_
_entity_poly.entity_id
_entity_poly.type
_entity_poly.pdbx_seq_one_letter_code
_entity_poly.pdbx_strand_id
1 'polypeptide(L)'
;SVIPGSIPGITGENVYTIEDILSGKAGLKNKKVMIIGAGVTGLETAEYLCHEGNTVVLADMLDKVAPNANHTNVADVCGRLKEYNAQFMMAYALKEIKKDGVVLERLNDKINVEVAADAVVLSLGFRPDNHLVEELKEKGIHAQAIGNAVKDGTIAPASRSGFEAARKLFKTSVKTPSFITAPEEMPNFGKISLMKNQEGIYLAYLTDPAAIAKVLPAPLKPFSVPVVTVSVCHVKEPTFA
;
A
#
# COMPACT_ATOMS: atom_id res chain seq x y z
N SER A 1 -12.61 5.27 7.17
CA SER A 1 -12.05 4.14 7.97
C SER A 1 -13.08 3.07 8.28
N VAL A 2 -12.60 1.85 8.51
CA VAL A 2 -13.42 0.76 9.05
C VAL A 2 -13.51 0.93 10.57
N ILE A 3 -14.73 1.01 11.08
CA ILE A 3 -15.00 1.04 12.54
C ILE A 3 -15.84 -0.20 12.86
N PRO A 4 -15.29 -1.19 13.61
CA PRO A 4 -16.03 -2.38 13.97
C PRO A 4 -17.03 -2.05 15.08
N GLY A 5 -18.33 -2.09 14.75
CA GLY A 5 -19.40 -1.73 15.68
C GLY A 5 -19.60 -2.67 16.88
N SER A 6 -18.87 -3.80 16.91
CA SER A 6 -19.01 -4.82 17.97
C SER A 6 -18.02 -4.68 19.14
N ILE A 7 -17.10 -3.72 19.08
CA ILE A 7 -16.07 -3.56 20.11
C ILE A 7 -16.58 -2.55 21.16
N PRO A 8 -16.69 -2.92 22.43
CA PRO A 8 -17.06 -2.00 23.50
C PRO A 8 -16.11 -0.79 23.56
N GLY A 9 -16.69 0.40 23.73
CA GLY A 9 -15.92 1.65 23.83
C GLY A 9 -15.43 2.24 22.51
N ILE A 10 -15.73 1.63 21.34
CA ILE A 10 -15.25 2.06 20.01
C ILE A 10 -15.70 3.48 19.62
N THR A 11 -16.77 3.99 20.23
CA THR A 11 -17.30 5.34 20.04
C THR A 11 -16.94 6.30 21.18
N GLY A 12 -15.95 5.94 22.00
CA GLY A 12 -15.48 6.76 23.11
C GLY A 12 -14.88 8.09 22.64
N GLU A 13 -14.90 9.10 23.50
CA GLU A 13 -14.35 10.44 23.23
C GLU A 13 -12.83 10.44 23.00
N ASN A 14 -12.13 9.40 23.47
CA ASN A 14 -10.71 9.18 23.30
C ASN A 14 -10.37 8.34 22.07
N VAL A 15 -11.35 8.06 21.20
CA VAL A 15 -11.17 7.24 19.98
C VAL A 15 -11.18 8.14 18.75
N TYR A 16 -10.18 7.96 17.91
CA TYR A 16 -9.97 8.73 16.68
C TYR A 16 -9.77 7.79 15.50
N THR A 17 -10.14 8.25 14.33
CA THR A 17 -9.77 7.60 13.07
C THR A 17 -8.45 8.18 12.55
N ILE A 18 -7.82 7.48 11.61
CA ILE A 18 -6.65 8.01 10.90
C ILE A 18 -6.97 9.33 10.23
N GLU A 19 -8.17 9.45 9.65
CA GLU A 19 -8.61 10.67 8.96
C GLU A 19 -8.72 11.85 9.93
N ASP A 20 -9.14 11.64 11.16
CA ASP A 20 -9.22 12.71 12.16
C ASP A 20 -7.83 13.25 12.50
N ILE A 21 -6.84 12.36 12.57
CA ILE A 21 -5.44 12.73 12.83
C ILE A 21 -4.81 13.41 11.62
N LEU A 22 -4.81 12.74 10.46
CA LEU A 22 -4.10 13.21 9.27
C LEU A 22 -4.74 14.44 8.61
N SER A 23 -6.05 14.66 8.80
CA SER A 23 -6.72 15.88 8.35
C SER A 23 -6.55 17.08 9.30
N GLY A 24 -5.93 16.87 10.47
CA GLY A 24 -5.76 17.90 11.48
C GLY A 24 -7.02 18.24 12.29
N LYS A 25 -8.09 17.45 12.16
CA LYS A 25 -9.29 17.62 13.00
C LYS A 25 -9.02 17.34 14.47
N ALA A 26 -8.12 16.39 14.75
CA ALA A 26 -7.68 16.05 16.08
C ALA A 26 -6.16 16.19 16.18
N GLY A 27 -5.69 17.02 17.11
CA GLY A 27 -4.27 17.19 17.43
C GLY A 27 -3.94 16.48 18.74
N LEU A 28 -3.13 15.42 18.66
CA LEU A 28 -2.63 14.70 19.84
C LEU A 28 -1.19 15.12 20.11
N LYS A 29 -0.89 15.64 21.30
CA LYS A 29 0.46 16.05 21.71
C LYS A 29 0.77 15.59 23.13
N ASN A 30 1.98 15.08 23.32
CA ASN A 30 2.49 14.63 24.63
C ASN A 30 1.56 13.62 25.32
N LYS A 31 0.97 12.71 24.55
CA LYS A 31 0.03 11.69 25.03
C LYS A 31 0.59 10.28 24.83
N LYS A 32 0.04 9.33 25.56
CA LYS A 32 0.19 7.90 25.27
C LYS A 32 -0.88 7.51 24.24
N VAL A 33 -0.47 7.16 23.04
CA VAL A 33 -1.38 6.83 21.95
C VAL A 33 -1.27 5.36 21.59
N MET A 34 -2.40 4.67 21.61
CA MET A 34 -2.53 3.32 21.07
C MET A 34 -3.04 3.39 19.65
N ILE A 35 -2.31 2.79 18.70
CA ILE A 35 -2.76 2.63 17.32
C ILE A 35 -3.18 1.17 17.11
N ILE A 36 -4.39 0.95 16.67
CA ILE A 36 -4.93 -0.37 16.34
C ILE A 36 -4.85 -0.56 14.82
N GLY A 37 -3.97 -1.46 14.40
CA GLY A 37 -3.62 -1.72 13.01
C GLY A 37 -2.22 -1.22 12.65
N ALA A 38 -1.30 -2.17 12.39
CA ALA A 38 0.09 -1.92 12.01
C ALA A 38 0.33 -2.12 10.49
N GLY A 39 -0.66 -1.75 9.67
CA GLY A 39 -0.50 -1.57 8.23
C GLY A 39 0.32 -0.33 7.89
N VAL A 40 0.61 -0.10 6.60
CA VAL A 40 1.43 1.05 6.15
C VAL A 40 0.93 2.37 6.71
N THR A 41 -0.37 2.64 6.60
CA THR A 41 -0.97 3.89 7.09
C THR A 41 -0.87 4.01 8.62
N GLY A 42 -0.99 2.89 9.34
CA GLY A 42 -0.79 2.87 10.81
C GLY A 42 0.64 3.24 11.19
N LEU A 43 1.64 2.72 10.45
CA LEU A 43 3.05 3.04 10.66
C LEU A 43 3.34 4.52 10.40
N GLU A 44 2.86 5.06 9.27
CA GLU A 44 3.05 6.46 8.89
C GLU A 44 2.37 7.41 9.89
N THR A 45 1.16 7.04 10.36
CA THR A 45 0.46 7.79 11.40
C THR A 45 1.20 7.73 12.74
N ALA A 46 1.79 6.57 13.07
CA ALA A 46 2.62 6.42 14.26
C ALA A 46 3.84 7.35 14.24
N GLU A 47 4.53 7.39 13.11
CA GLU A 47 5.67 8.29 12.91
C GLU A 47 5.27 9.76 13.07
N TYR A 48 4.19 10.18 12.41
CA TYR A 48 3.64 11.52 12.56
C TYR A 48 3.35 11.85 14.03
N LEU A 49 2.69 10.95 14.75
CA LEU A 49 2.35 11.16 16.16
C LEU A 49 3.59 11.19 17.08
N CYS A 50 4.62 10.41 16.76
CA CYS A 50 5.90 10.48 17.47
C CYS A 50 6.56 11.85 17.29
N HIS A 51 6.55 12.41 16.07
CA HIS A 51 7.03 13.77 15.81
C HIS A 51 6.30 14.85 16.60
N GLU A 52 5.01 14.64 16.87
CA GLU A 52 4.22 15.54 17.74
C GLU A 52 4.46 15.30 19.25
N GLY A 53 5.46 14.50 19.61
CA GLY A 53 5.88 14.27 21.01
C GLY A 53 5.06 13.20 21.73
N ASN A 54 4.29 12.38 21.02
CA ASN A 54 3.51 11.31 21.65
C ASN A 54 4.35 10.06 21.87
N THR A 55 4.02 9.30 22.91
CA THR A 55 4.50 7.92 23.09
C THR A 55 3.52 6.98 22.40
N VAL A 56 3.98 6.17 21.44
CA VAL A 56 3.12 5.38 20.58
C VAL A 56 3.31 3.88 20.82
N VAL A 57 2.18 3.18 20.92
CA VAL A 57 2.12 1.71 20.88
C VAL A 57 1.23 1.30 19.71
N LEU A 58 1.75 0.42 18.83
CA LEU A 58 0.95 -0.17 17.74
C LEU A 58 0.56 -1.60 18.11
N ALA A 59 -0.69 -1.95 17.90
CA ALA A 59 -1.17 -3.33 18.05
C ALA A 59 -1.82 -3.82 16.76
N ASP A 60 -1.58 -5.08 16.40
CA ASP A 60 -2.20 -5.73 15.26
C ASP A 60 -2.51 -7.19 15.54
N MET A 61 -3.57 -7.70 14.93
CA MET A 61 -3.93 -9.13 15.00
C MET A 61 -2.94 -10.01 14.22
N LEU A 62 -2.28 -9.46 13.23
CA LEU A 62 -1.25 -10.16 12.47
C LEU A 62 0.03 -10.28 13.30
N ASP A 63 0.80 -11.31 13.03
CA ASP A 63 2.10 -11.56 13.66
C ASP A 63 3.25 -10.74 13.06
N LYS A 64 2.97 -10.07 11.93
CA LYS A 64 3.94 -9.25 11.17
C LYS A 64 3.38 -7.88 10.86
N VAL A 65 4.26 -6.90 10.90
CA VAL A 65 3.96 -5.51 10.53
C VAL A 65 3.80 -5.41 9.02
N ALA A 66 2.70 -4.83 8.55
CA ALA A 66 2.41 -4.52 7.15
C ALA A 66 2.88 -5.60 6.13
N PRO A 67 2.47 -6.88 6.26
CA PRO A 67 3.06 -8.01 5.54
C PRO A 67 2.91 -7.94 4.01
N ASN A 68 1.96 -7.16 3.52
CA ASN A 68 1.68 -6.99 2.09
C ASN A 68 2.33 -5.73 1.49
N ALA A 69 3.13 -5.00 2.26
CA ALA A 69 3.79 -3.79 1.81
C ALA A 69 5.23 -4.06 1.30
N ASN A 70 5.84 -3.04 0.70
CA ASN A 70 7.24 -3.12 0.30
C ASN A 70 8.14 -3.23 1.55
N HIS A 71 8.92 -4.30 1.65
CA HIS A 71 9.75 -4.59 2.80
C HIS A 71 10.77 -3.50 3.13
N THR A 72 11.35 -2.86 2.11
CA THR A 72 12.33 -1.78 2.29
C THR A 72 11.68 -0.59 2.98
N ASN A 73 10.50 -0.17 2.53
CA ASN A 73 9.77 0.95 3.12
C ASN A 73 9.34 0.63 4.56
N VAL A 74 8.85 -0.59 4.79
CA VAL A 74 8.44 -1.01 6.14
C VAL A 74 9.65 -1.04 7.09
N ALA A 75 10.78 -1.57 6.64
CA ALA A 75 12.01 -1.62 7.45
C ALA A 75 12.50 -0.21 7.81
N ASP A 76 12.45 0.72 6.87
CA ASP A 76 12.85 2.11 7.06
C ASP A 76 11.96 2.83 8.09
N VAL A 77 10.63 2.79 7.92
CA VAL A 77 9.70 3.40 8.88
C VAL A 77 9.82 2.74 10.26
N CYS A 78 9.92 1.41 10.34
CA CYS A 78 10.12 0.72 11.61
C CYS A 78 11.46 1.09 12.28
N GLY A 79 12.50 1.36 11.48
CA GLY A 79 13.78 1.87 11.98
C GLY A 79 13.60 3.22 12.68
N ARG A 80 12.96 4.17 12.01
CA ARG A 80 12.67 5.50 12.60
C ARG A 80 11.75 5.41 13.83
N LEU A 81 10.73 4.59 13.79
CA LEU A 81 9.84 4.38 14.96
C LEU A 81 10.58 3.84 16.19
N LYS A 82 11.61 3.01 15.99
CA LYS A 82 12.48 2.54 17.09
C LYS A 82 13.27 3.67 17.75
N GLU A 83 13.70 4.67 16.98
CA GLU A 83 14.39 5.86 17.53
C GLU A 83 13.49 6.65 18.49
N TYR A 84 12.16 6.63 18.24
CA TYR A 84 11.15 7.20 19.13
C TYR A 84 10.70 6.27 20.25
N ASN A 85 11.29 5.08 20.39
CA ASN A 85 10.87 4.04 21.33
C ASN A 85 9.42 3.59 21.16
N ALA A 86 8.87 3.66 19.94
CA ALA A 86 7.55 3.12 19.65
C ALA A 86 7.51 1.61 19.88
N GLN A 87 6.44 1.14 20.51
CA GLN A 87 6.29 -0.28 20.87
C GLN A 87 5.35 -0.98 19.88
N PHE A 88 5.62 -2.26 19.62
CA PHE A 88 4.82 -3.09 18.74
C PHE A 88 4.26 -4.29 19.51
N MET A 89 2.95 -4.45 19.49
CA MET A 89 2.21 -5.57 20.06
C MET A 89 1.55 -6.35 18.90
N MET A 90 2.30 -7.28 18.33
CA MET A 90 1.83 -8.09 17.20
C MET A 90 1.18 -9.38 17.71
N ALA A 91 0.21 -9.91 16.94
CA ALA A 91 -0.67 -11.01 17.34
C ALA A 91 -1.56 -10.69 18.55
N TYR A 92 -2.06 -9.44 18.61
CA TYR A 92 -3.02 -8.98 19.62
C TYR A 92 -4.30 -8.47 18.95
N ALA A 93 -5.44 -8.91 19.45
CA ALA A 93 -6.78 -8.45 19.04
C ALA A 93 -7.35 -7.43 20.03
N LEU A 94 -7.89 -6.34 19.53
CA LEU A 94 -8.63 -5.37 20.34
C LEU A 94 -9.93 -6.00 20.83
N LYS A 95 -10.15 -5.98 22.15
CA LYS A 95 -11.38 -6.49 22.79
C LYS A 95 -12.26 -5.38 23.32
N GLU A 96 -11.67 -4.36 23.88
CA GLU A 96 -12.39 -3.24 24.53
C GLU A 96 -11.53 -1.98 24.52
N ILE A 97 -12.17 -0.82 24.40
CA ILE A 97 -11.55 0.47 24.63
C ILE A 97 -12.15 1.05 25.92
N LYS A 98 -11.28 1.40 26.85
CA LYS A 98 -11.61 2.05 28.11
C LYS A 98 -11.28 3.55 28.04
N LYS A 99 -11.71 4.29 29.03
CA LYS A 99 -11.42 5.74 29.13
C LYS A 99 -9.91 6.04 29.23
N ASP A 100 -9.15 5.15 29.84
CA ASP A 100 -7.74 5.29 30.19
C ASP A 100 -6.83 4.24 29.52
N GLY A 101 -7.36 3.51 28.50
CA GLY A 101 -6.58 2.50 27.80
C GLY A 101 -7.40 1.54 26.97
N VAL A 102 -6.80 0.38 26.68
CA VAL A 102 -7.41 -0.69 25.90
C VAL A 102 -7.20 -2.05 26.54
N VAL A 103 -8.11 -2.97 26.26
CA VAL A 103 -7.94 -4.40 26.54
C VAL A 103 -7.62 -5.09 25.23
N LEU A 104 -6.46 -5.74 25.17
CA LEU A 104 -5.99 -6.53 24.04
C LEU A 104 -5.97 -8.01 24.44
N GLU A 105 -6.47 -8.88 23.56
CA GLU A 105 -6.30 -10.33 23.71
C GLU A 105 -5.04 -10.76 22.94
N ARG A 106 -4.08 -11.33 23.64
CA ARG A 106 -2.94 -11.99 22.98
C ARG A 106 -3.41 -13.29 22.32
N LEU A 107 -3.26 -13.40 21.03
CA LEU A 107 -3.90 -14.46 20.23
C LEU A 107 -3.30 -15.85 20.47
N ASN A 108 -2.04 -15.93 20.92
CA ASN A 108 -1.33 -17.19 21.13
C ASN A 108 -1.87 -18.01 22.33
N ASP A 109 -2.28 -17.34 23.39
CA ASP A 109 -2.69 -17.96 24.66
C ASP A 109 -4.04 -17.44 25.21
N LYS A 110 -4.68 -16.55 24.46
CA LYS A 110 -5.97 -15.94 24.79
C LYS A 110 -5.99 -15.14 26.09
N ILE A 111 -4.81 -14.66 26.52
CA ILE A 111 -4.71 -13.83 27.72
C ILE A 111 -5.04 -12.38 27.37
N ASN A 112 -5.90 -11.77 28.19
CA ASN A 112 -6.20 -10.35 28.09
C ASN A 112 -5.11 -9.53 28.79
N VAL A 113 -4.63 -8.49 28.09
CA VAL A 113 -3.63 -7.54 28.57
C VAL A 113 -4.25 -6.14 28.52
N GLU A 114 -4.17 -5.42 29.62
CA GLU A 114 -4.55 -4.01 29.67
C GLU A 114 -3.36 -3.13 29.32
N VAL A 115 -3.56 -2.16 28.43
CA VAL A 115 -2.53 -1.21 28.01
C VAL A 115 -3.08 0.20 28.22
N ALA A 116 -2.39 0.98 29.05
CA ALA A 116 -2.78 2.36 29.31
C ALA A 116 -2.55 3.24 28.07
N ALA A 117 -3.55 4.04 27.73
CA ALA A 117 -3.50 4.97 26.62
C ALA A 117 -4.46 6.16 26.88
N ASP A 118 -4.00 7.38 26.56
CA ASP A 118 -4.82 8.59 26.62
C ASP A 118 -5.72 8.74 25.38
N ALA A 119 -5.30 8.12 24.28
CA ALA A 119 -6.02 8.15 23.01
C ALA A 119 -5.82 6.85 22.24
N VAL A 120 -6.83 6.46 21.47
CA VAL A 120 -6.82 5.29 20.61
C VAL A 120 -7.08 5.72 19.17
N VAL A 121 -6.19 5.36 18.25
CA VAL A 121 -6.31 5.66 16.83
C VAL A 121 -6.60 4.37 16.07
N LEU A 122 -7.68 4.36 15.30
CA LEU A 122 -8.10 3.19 14.53
C LEU A 122 -7.52 3.25 13.12
N SER A 123 -6.65 2.29 12.80
CA SER A 123 -6.02 2.07 11.49
C SER A 123 -6.46 0.72 10.89
N LEU A 124 -7.76 0.48 10.84
CA LEU A 124 -8.35 -0.82 10.50
C LEU A 124 -8.71 -0.95 9.01
N GLY A 125 -8.08 -0.13 8.17
CA GLY A 125 -8.29 -0.12 6.72
C GLY A 125 -9.49 0.73 6.29
N PHE A 126 -9.79 0.65 5.00
CA PHE A 126 -10.84 1.42 4.35
C PHE A 126 -11.86 0.50 3.69
N ARG A 127 -13.10 0.95 3.59
CA ARG A 127 -14.11 0.29 2.77
C ARG A 127 -14.26 1.07 1.47
N PRO A 128 -14.35 0.38 0.34
CA PRO A 128 -14.74 1.02 -0.91
C PRO A 128 -16.06 1.76 -0.75
N ASP A 129 -16.12 2.94 -1.34
CA ASP A 129 -17.33 3.74 -1.39
C ASP A 129 -17.63 4.10 -2.85
N ASN A 130 -18.74 3.61 -3.35
CA ASN A 130 -19.19 3.80 -4.72
C ASN A 130 -20.63 4.33 -4.81
N HIS A 131 -21.20 4.84 -3.70
CA HIS A 131 -22.58 5.31 -3.63
C HIS A 131 -22.89 6.39 -4.68
N LEU A 132 -21.91 7.23 -5.02
CA LEU A 132 -22.05 8.28 -6.05
C LEU A 132 -22.40 7.68 -7.43
N VAL A 133 -21.97 6.46 -7.73
CA VAL A 133 -22.31 5.79 -9.00
C VAL A 133 -23.80 5.53 -9.09
N GLU A 134 -24.41 5.08 -8.00
CA GLU A 134 -25.86 4.82 -7.93
C GLU A 134 -26.66 6.14 -8.04
N GLU A 135 -26.23 7.18 -7.31
CA GLU A 135 -26.88 8.50 -7.41
C GLU A 135 -26.81 9.11 -8.82
N LEU A 136 -25.68 8.94 -9.52
CA LEU A 136 -25.52 9.40 -10.88
C LEU A 136 -26.37 8.60 -11.86
N LYS A 137 -26.47 7.29 -11.65
CA LYS A 137 -27.33 6.42 -12.46
C LYS A 137 -28.81 6.79 -12.35
N GLU A 138 -29.30 7.12 -11.15
CA GLU A 138 -30.67 7.64 -10.92
C GLU A 138 -30.93 8.93 -11.70
N LYS A 139 -29.91 9.75 -11.91
CA LYS A 139 -29.98 10.98 -12.71
C LYS A 139 -29.74 10.74 -14.20
N GLY A 140 -29.68 9.49 -14.67
CA GLY A 140 -29.44 9.13 -16.06
C GLY A 140 -27.99 9.39 -16.53
N ILE A 141 -27.05 9.61 -15.62
CA ILE A 141 -25.63 9.82 -15.92
C ILE A 141 -24.90 8.48 -15.87
N HIS A 142 -24.24 8.13 -16.96
CA HIS A 142 -23.39 6.95 -17.01
C HIS A 142 -22.09 7.18 -16.24
N ALA A 143 -21.93 6.49 -15.11
CA ALA A 143 -20.72 6.53 -14.29
C ALA A 143 -20.20 5.11 -14.01
N GLN A 144 -18.90 4.98 -13.82
CA GLN A 144 -18.25 3.73 -13.46
C GLN A 144 -17.28 3.98 -12.29
N ALA A 145 -17.41 3.19 -11.23
CA ALA A 145 -16.41 3.19 -10.16
C ALA A 145 -15.09 2.56 -10.63
N ILE A 146 -13.97 3.13 -10.21
CA ILE A 146 -12.62 2.65 -10.50
C ILE A 146 -11.75 2.76 -9.24
N GLY A 147 -10.59 2.07 -9.24
CA GLY A 147 -9.62 2.16 -8.15
C GLY A 147 -10.20 1.79 -6.79
N ASN A 148 -9.89 2.60 -5.79
CA ASN A 148 -10.28 2.33 -4.41
C ASN A 148 -11.79 2.51 -4.15
N ALA A 149 -12.53 3.11 -5.05
CA ALA A 149 -13.99 3.09 -4.98
C ALA A 149 -14.59 1.69 -5.24
N VAL A 150 -13.84 0.77 -5.88
CA VAL A 150 -14.25 -0.62 -6.12
C VAL A 150 -13.61 -1.58 -5.13
N LYS A 151 -12.31 -1.42 -4.90
CA LYS A 151 -11.53 -2.30 -4.03
C LYS A 151 -10.37 -1.52 -3.43
N ASP A 152 -10.24 -1.58 -2.11
CA ASP A 152 -9.10 -1.00 -1.42
C ASP A 152 -7.79 -1.60 -1.93
N GLY A 153 -6.76 -0.76 -2.09
CA GLY A 153 -5.50 -1.18 -2.64
C GLY A 153 -4.49 -0.06 -2.83
N THR A 154 -3.40 -0.39 -3.49
CA THR A 154 -2.29 0.52 -3.77
C THR A 154 -2.51 1.34 -5.05
N ILE A 155 -1.62 2.32 -5.28
CA ILE A 155 -1.69 3.23 -6.45
C ILE A 155 -1.67 2.46 -7.78
N ALA A 156 -0.84 1.43 -7.91
CA ALA A 156 -0.67 0.72 -9.19
C ALA A 156 -1.95 0.00 -9.67
N PRO A 157 -2.68 -0.78 -8.86
CA PRO A 157 -3.98 -1.32 -9.24
C PRO A 157 -5.02 -0.25 -9.54
N ALA A 158 -5.05 0.85 -8.77
CA ALA A 158 -5.98 1.94 -8.97
C ALA A 158 -5.74 2.63 -10.34
N SER A 159 -4.49 2.95 -10.67
CA SER A 159 -4.10 3.53 -11.95
C SER A 159 -4.42 2.59 -13.13
N ARG A 160 -4.17 1.28 -12.96
CA ARG A 160 -4.50 0.28 -13.98
C ARG A 160 -6.00 0.22 -14.25
N SER A 161 -6.83 0.23 -13.20
CA SER A 161 -8.28 0.21 -13.36
C SER A 161 -8.81 1.44 -14.10
N GLY A 162 -8.24 2.62 -13.84
CA GLY A 162 -8.53 3.86 -14.57
C GLY A 162 -8.16 3.77 -16.04
N PHE A 163 -6.96 3.27 -16.34
CA PHE A 163 -6.51 3.06 -17.71
C PHE A 163 -7.43 2.10 -18.49
N GLU A 164 -7.80 0.98 -17.88
CA GLU A 164 -8.70 0.00 -18.50
C GLU A 164 -10.11 0.57 -18.73
N ALA A 165 -10.64 1.36 -17.78
CA ALA A 165 -11.91 2.03 -17.93
C ALA A 165 -11.87 3.03 -19.10
N ALA A 166 -10.83 3.86 -19.18
CA ALA A 166 -10.66 4.82 -20.27
C ALA A 166 -10.56 4.11 -21.64
N ARG A 167 -9.83 3.02 -21.73
CA ARG A 167 -9.76 2.23 -22.98
C ARG A 167 -11.12 1.71 -23.44
N LYS A 168 -11.97 1.29 -22.51
CA LYS A 168 -13.32 0.82 -22.82
C LYS A 168 -14.23 1.96 -23.30
N LEU A 169 -14.15 3.14 -22.67
CA LEU A 169 -14.96 4.30 -23.03
C LEU A 169 -14.64 4.79 -24.43
N PHE A 170 -13.39 4.91 -24.76
CA PHE A 170 -12.98 5.50 -26.04
C PHE A 170 -13.04 4.51 -27.22
N LYS A 171 -13.45 3.24 -27.01
CA LYS A 171 -13.44 2.19 -28.04
C LYS A 171 -12.21 2.27 -28.96
N THR A 172 -11.17 2.87 -28.45
CA THR A 172 -9.92 2.95 -29.19
C THR A 172 -9.40 1.53 -29.30
N SER A 173 -9.50 0.97 -30.50
CA SER A 173 -8.47 0.12 -31.02
C SER A 173 -7.18 0.96 -31.14
N VAL A 174 -6.73 1.55 -30.03
CA VAL A 174 -5.32 1.80 -29.89
C VAL A 174 -4.79 0.38 -29.94
N LYS A 175 -4.32 -0.05 -31.13
CA LYS A 175 -3.26 -1.02 -31.17
C LYS A 175 -2.26 -0.45 -30.19
N THR A 176 -2.32 -0.92 -28.96
CA THR A 176 -1.22 -0.79 -28.04
C THR A 176 -0.06 -1.12 -28.93
N PRO A 177 0.91 -0.23 -29.17
CA PRO A 177 2.12 -0.69 -29.80
C PRO A 177 2.41 -1.94 -29.02
N SER A 178 2.27 -3.12 -29.65
CA SER A 178 2.35 -4.36 -28.91
C SER A 178 3.81 -4.51 -28.57
N PHE A 179 4.18 -3.93 -27.45
CA PHE A 179 5.43 -4.25 -26.80
C PHE A 179 5.41 -5.70 -26.29
N ILE A 180 4.28 -6.38 -26.48
CA ILE A 180 4.10 -7.79 -26.20
C ILE A 180 3.92 -8.45 -27.55
N THR A 181 5.01 -8.92 -28.12
CA THR A 181 4.97 -9.91 -29.19
C THR A 181 4.32 -11.17 -28.62
N ALA A 182 3.34 -11.73 -29.32
CA ALA A 182 2.75 -13.00 -28.91
C ALA A 182 3.86 -14.06 -28.72
N PRO A 183 3.74 -14.96 -27.73
CA PRO A 183 4.75 -15.98 -27.49
C PRO A 183 5.17 -16.75 -28.75
N GLU A 184 4.25 -16.90 -29.70
CA GLU A 184 4.47 -17.57 -30.98
C GLU A 184 5.35 -16.74 -31.96
N GLU A 185 5.35 -15.41 -31.76
CA GLU A 185 6.15 -14.47 -32.58
C GLU A 185 7.51 -14.16 -31.96
N MET A 186 7.82 -14.76 -30.79
CA MET A 186 9.10 -14.60 -30.08
C MET A 186 10.02 -15.84 -30.21
N PRO A 187 10.30 -16.37 -31.38
CA PRO A 187 11.03 -17.64 -31.52
C PRO A 187 12.47 -17.60 -31.01
N ASN A 188 13.02 -16.42 -30.68
CA ASN A 188 14.45 -16.32 -30.36
C ASN A 188 14.80 -15.28 -29.27
N PHE A 189 13.84 -14.69 -28.56
CA PHE A 189 14.12 -13.53 -27.72
C PHE A 189 14.06 -13.77 -26.22
N GLY A 190 13.66 -14.93 -25.76
CA GLY A 190 13.52 -15.20 -24.33
C GLY A 190 14.55 -16.18 -23.81
N LYS A 191 15.71 -15.72 -23.35
CA LYS A 191 16.46 -16.51 -22.37
C LYS A 191 16.01 -16.09 -20.99
N ILE A 192 15.33 -17.00 -20.28
CA ILE A 192 15.10 -16.83 -18.85
C ILE A 192 16.46 -17.02 -18.18
N SER A 193 17.03 -15.93 -17.68
CA SER A 193 18.22 -15.98 -16.86
C SER A 193 17.80 -16.00 -15.40
N LEU A 194 18.01 -17.14 -14.75
CA LEU A 194 17.90 -17.23 -13.30
C LEU A 194 19.19 -16.65 -12.72
N MET A 195 19.13 -15.46 -12.17
CA MET A 195 20.17 -14.97 -11.27
C MET A 195 19.93 -15.57 -9.88
N LYS A 196 21.01 -15.90 -9.16
CA LYS A 196 20.92 -16.38 -7.77
C LYS A 196 20.17 -15.30 -6.96
N ASN A 197 19.06 -15.70 -6.32
CA ASN A 197 18.18 -14.84 -5.55
C ASN A 197 17.41 -13.75 -6.31
N GLN A 198 17.37 -13.81 -7.63
CA GLN A 198 16.56 -12.92 -8.46
C GLN A 198 15.74 -13.76 -9.45
N GLU A 199 14.46 -13.48 -9.53
CA GLU A 199 13.59 -13.95 -10.61
C GLU A 199 13.22 -12.74 -11.45
N GLY A 200 13.45 -12.83 -12.75
CA GLY A 200 13.15 -11.72 -13.65
C GLY A 200 12.79 -12.20 -15.04
N ILE A 201 11.97 -11.41 -15.70
CA ILE A 201 11.68 -11.58 -17.12
C ILE A 201 12.47 -10.51 -17.86
N TYR A 202 13.33 -10.95 -18.77
CA TYR A 202 14.08 -10.09 -19.68
C TYR A 202 13.48 -10.25 -21.05
N LEU A 203 12.92 -9.19 -21.59
CA LEU A 203 12.42 -9.13 -22.95
C LEU A 203 13.41 -8.32 -23.79
N ALA A 204 13.97 -8.92 -24.81
CA ALA A 204 14.79 -8.22 -25.78
C ALA A 204 14.14 -8.32 -27.15
N TYR A 205 14.01 -7.20 -27.84
CA TYR A 205 13.45 -7.18 -29.19
C TYR A 205 14.26 -6.26 -30.11
N LEU A 206 14.31 -6.64 -31.40
CA LEU A 206 14.88 -5.79 -32.44
C LEU A 206 13.84 -4.73 -32.82
N THR A 207 14.31 -3.51 -33.02
CA THR A 207 13.46 -2.42 -33.46
C THR A 207 14.16 -1.56 -34.52
N ASP A 208 13.46 -0.58 -35.10
CA ASP A 208 14.04 0.36 -36.03
C ASP A 208 15.07 1.28 -35.33
N PRO A 209 16.32 1.37 -35.81
CA PRO A 209 17.32 2.28 -35.28
C PRO A 209 16.85 3.74 -35.24
N ALA A 210 16.05 4.18 -36.20
CA ALA A 210 15.51 5.52 -36.26
C ALA A 210 14.47 5.77 -35.13
N ALA A 211 13.74 4.74 -34.70
CA ALA A 211 12.83 4.83 -33.57
C ALA A 211 13.59 4.95 -32.26
N ILE A 212 14.67 4.18 -32.08
CA ILE A 212 15.54 4.30 -30.90
C ILE A 212 16.20 5.68 -30.82
N ALA A 213 16.72 6.18 -31.96
CA ALA A 213 17.39 7.46 -32.00
C ALA A 213 16.51 8.63 -31.55
N LYS A 214 15.19 8.53 -31.70
CA LYS A 214 14.23 9.56 -31.25
C LYS A 214 14.05 9.61 -29.74
N VAL A 215 14.34 8.53 -29.03
CA VAL A 215 14.13 8.43 -27.57
C VAL A 215 15.42 8.45 -26.76
N LEU A 216 16.57 8.29 -27.42
CA LEU A 216 17.86 8.36 -26.76
C LEU A 216 18.28 9.81 -26.54
N PRO A 217 18.61 10.22 -25.30
CA PRO A 217 19.17 11.53 -25.04
C PRO A 217 20.61 11.62 -25.60
N ALA A 218 20.98 12.80 -26.11
CA ALA A 218 22.37 13.05 -26.48
C ALA A 218 23.30 12.91 -25.27
N PRO A 219 24.50 12.34 -25.40
CA PRO A 219 25.23 11.95 -26.63
C PRO A 219 25.04 10.49 -27.05
N LEU A 220 24.04 9.79 -26.52
CA LEU A 220 23.81 8.37 -26.77
C LEU A 220 23.42 8.12 -28.25
N LYS A 221 23.90 7.04 -28.83
CA LYS A 221 23.55 6.59 -30.18
C LYS A 221 23.09 5.13 -30.14
N PRO A 222 22.18 4.73 -31.01
CA PRO A 222 21.81 3.32 -31.14
C PRO A 222 23.04 2.44 -31.49
N PHE A 223 23.07 1.24 -30.97
CA PHE A 223 24.03 0.23 -31.41
C PHE A 223 23.78 -0.18 -32.89
N SER A 224 24.79 -0.81 -33.52
CA SER A 224 24.66 -1.37 -34.85
C SER A 224 23.53 -2.41 -34.97
N VAL A 225 23.25 -3.13 -33.88
CA VAL A 225 22.07 -3.98 -33.73
C VAL A 225 21.13 -3.31 -32.75
N PRO A 226 19.99 -2.75 -33.22
CA PRO A 226 19.09 -1.99 -32.40
C PRO A 226 18.21 -2.90 -31.54
N VAL A 227 18.68 -3.20 -30.35
CA VAL A 227 17.98 -4.04 -29.36
C VAL A 227 17.48 -3.17 -28.22
N VAL A 228 16.21 -3.30 -27.92
CA VAL A 228 15.61 -2.78 -26.68
C VAL A 228 15.44 -3.94 -25.72
N THR A 229 15.94 -3.77 -24.50
CA THR A 229 15.75 -4.75 -23.43
C THR A 229 14.87 -4.14 -22.34
N VAL A 230 13.82 -4.84 -22.01
CA VAL A 230 12.96 -4.54 -20.87
C VAL A 230 13.18 -5.62 -19.82
N SER A 231 13.50 -5.24 -18.61
CA SER A 231 13.66 -6.18 -17.50
C SER A 231 12.67 -5.88 -16.39
N VAL A 232 12.00 -6.92 -15.91
CA VAL A 232 11.18 -6.89 -14.71
C VAL A 232 11.77 -7.90 -13.75
N CYS A 233 12.39 -7.43 -12.68
CA CYS A 233 13.08 -8.29 -11.73
C CYS A 233 12.36 -8.26 -10.36
N HIS A 234 12.21 -9.43 -9.78
CA HIS A 234 11.84 -9.59 -8.38
C HIS A 234 13.08 -10.03 -7.61
N VAL A 235 13.52 -9.20 -6.68
CA VAL A 235 14.69 -9.50 -5.83
C VAL A 235 14.15 -10.07 -4.52
N LYS A 236 14.40 -11.37 -4.29
CA LYS A 236 13.94 -12.07 -3.07
C LYS A 236 14.80 -11.74 -1.86
N GLU A 237 16.09 -11.56 -2.07
CA GLU A 237 17.07 -11.21 -1.03
C GLU A 237 18.06 -10.21 -1.62
N PRO A 238 17.93 -8.91 -1.32
CA PRO A 238 18.93 -7.94 -1.71
C PRO A 238 20.20 -8.19 -0.88
N THR A 239 21.19 -8.81 -1.48
CA THR A 239 22.54 -8.79 -0.92
C THR A 239 23.17 -7.47 -1.36
N PHE A 240 23.17 -6.50 -0.47
CA PHE A 240 24.05 -5.34 -0.59
C PHE A 240 25.43 -5.78 -0.10
N ALA A 241 26.40 -5.80 -1.01
CA ALA A 241 27.80 -5.94 -0.68
C ALA A 241 28.36 -4.55 -0.31
#